data_0f2c8773270da105c1fb11f8e32855bd
#
_entry.id   0f2c8773270da105c1fb11f8e32855bd
#
_cell.length_a   1.000
_cell.length_b   1.000
_cell.length_c   1.000
_cell.angle_alpha   90.00
_cell.angle_beta   90.00
_cell.angle_gamma   90.00
#
_symmetry.space_group_name_H-M   'P 1'
#
loop_
_entity.id
_entity.type
_entity.pdbx_description
1 polymer ?
#
loop_
_entity_poly.entity_id
_entity_poly.type
_entity_poly.pdbx_seq_one_letter_code
_entity_poly.pdbx_strand_id
1 'polypeptide(L)'
;MSIKVLLFDLGGVIIDIDPLNTIKEFQKKSSKPSGSFEGLDYRYSKNDSELMSFFYEYEKGLVSESEFREGLRKLGKINLNDSKIDKIWNLGIVKINEELLNYIVSLNERYSIMILSNTNSIHRKYFDTLVTNLYGKNFNQIFNRVYYSYELGLRKPEKEIYEFVVKDSGFLSNEILFFDDIKENIESCENVGMKGYKVNNILDMMAT
;
A
#
# COMPACT_ATOMS: atom_id res chain seq x y z
N MET A 1 -17.31 6.52 23.07
CA MET A 1 -17.64 5.37 22.22
C MET A 1 -16.37 4.51 22.11
N SER A 2 -16.52 3.19 22.09
CA SER A 2 -15.37 2.26 22.03
C SER A 2 -14.97 2.00 20.57
N ILE A 3 -13.69 1.78 20.33
CA ILE A 3 -13.18 1.29 19.04
C ILE A 3 -13.71 -0.14 18.82
N LYS A 4 -14.15 -0.43 17.61
CA LYS A 4 -14.66 -1.72 17.16
C LYS A 4 -13.87 -2.28 15.98
N VAL A 5 -13.26 -1.40 15.19
CA VAL A 5 -12.48 -1.73 14.00
C VAL A 5 -11.06 -1.22 14.15
N LEU A 6 -10.10 -2.09 13.87
CA LEU A 6 -8.72 -1.72 13.63
C LEU A 6 -8.46 -1.84 12.13
N LEU A 7 -8.20 -0.71 11.50
CA LEU A 7 -7.90 -0.60 10.07
C LEU A 7 -6.41 -0.35 9.91
N PHE A 8 -5.72 -1.19 9.13
CA PHE A 8 -4.27 -1.09 8.97
C PHE A 8 -3.88 -0.80 7.52
N ASP A 9 -2.87 0.05 7.32
CA ASP A 9 -2.11 0.02 6.09
C ASP A 9 -1.29 -1.27 5.98
N LEU A 10 -0.84 -1.60 4.76
CA LEU A 10 0.08 -2.72 4.50
C LEU A 10 1.52 -2.24 4.39
N GLY A 11 1.81 -1.38 3.42
CA GLY A 11 3.17 -0.94 3.14
C GLY A 11 3.72 0.00 4.21
N GLY A 12 4.88 -0.29 4.80
CA GLY A 12 5.42 0.49 5.93
C GLY A 12 4.80 0.14 7.28
N VAL A 13 3.77 -0.72 7.31
CA VAL A 13 3.14 -1.22 8.55
C VAL A 13 3.29 -2.75 8.65
N ILE A 14 2.55 -3.53 7.87
CA ILE A 14 2.60 -5.00 7.91
C ILE A 14 3.66 -5.54 6.94
N ILE A 15 3.91 -4.83 5.85
CA ILE A 15 4.89 -5.19 4.82
C ILE A 15 6.04 -4.20 4.88
N ASP A 16 7.24 -4.68 5.14
CA ASP A 16 8.44 -3.85 5.03
C ASP A 16 8.68 -3.51 3.57
N ILE A 17 8.81 -2.22 3.26
CA ILE A 17 8.99 -1.72 1.91
C ILE A 17 10.25 -0.85 1.80
N ASP A 18 10.93 -0.97 0.65
CA ASP A 18 12.03 -0.08 0.25
C ASP A 18 11.94 0.27 -1.24
N PRO A 19 11.24 1.36 -1.60
CA PRO A 19 11.14 1.82 -2.98
C PRO A 19 12.49 2.08 -3.66
N LEU A 20 13.55 2.38 -2.87
CA LEU A 20 14.88 2.62 -3.42
C LEU A 20 15.48 1.38 -4.12
N ASN A 21 15.08 0.18 -3.72
CA ASN A 21 15.51 -1.04 -4.40
C ASN A 21 15.01 -1.06 -5.85
N THR A 22 13.72 -0.75 -6.06
CA THR A 22 13.10 -0.63 -7.39
C THR A 22 13.73 0.51 -8.20
N ILE A 23 13.84 1.69 -7.59
CA ILE A 23 14.38 2.89 -8.22
C ILE A 23 15.81 2.65 -8.75
N LYS A 24 16.69 2.12 -7.90
CA LYS A 24 18.07 1.82 -8.25
C LYS A 24 18.19 0.82 -9.41
N GLU A 25 17.37 -0.23 -9.39
CA GLU A 25 17.42 -1.24 -10.46
C GLU A 25 16.85 -0.72 -11.79
N PHE A 26 15.75 0.04 -11.78
CA PHE A 26 15.27 0.69 -13.01
C PHE A 26 16.29 1.70 -13.54
N GLN A 27 16.91 2.49 -12.66
CA GLN A 27 17.92 3.46 -13.08
C GLN A 27 19.12 2.79 -13.78
N LYS A 28 19.57 1.63 -13.30
CA LYS A 28 20.64 0.85 -13.96
C LYS A 28 20.25 0.32 -15.35
N LYS A 29 18.96 0.13 -15.62
CA LYS A 29 18.43 -0.40 -16.90
C LYS A 29 17.94 0.68 -17.84
N SER A 30 17.92 1.91 -17.40
CA SER A 30 17.45 3.08 -18.17
C SER A 30 18.60 3.77 -18.88
N SER A 31 18.31 4.34 -20.06
CA SER A 31 19.18 5.29 -20.73
C SER A 31 18.94 6.75 -20.31
N LYS A 32 18.07 6.99 -19.33
CA LYS A 32 17.83 8.33 -18.76
C LYS A 32 18.93 8.77 -17.80
N PRO A 33 19.10 10.08 -17.57
CA PRO A 33 20.02 10.59 -16.54
C PRO A 33 19.72 9.99 -15.14
N SER A 34 20.73 9.97 -14.29
CA SER A 34 20.58 9.62 -12.87
C SER A 34 19.50 10.48 -12.22
N GLY A 35 18.74 9.90 -11.30
CA GLY A 35 17.65 10.57 -10.59
C GLY A 35 16.30 10.55 -11.30
N SER A 36 16.22 10.06 -12.55
CA SER A 36 14.95 10.06 -13.32
C SER A 36 13.82 9.24 -12.71
N PHE A 37 14.11 8.37 -11.75
CA PHE A 37 13.13 7.50 -11.07
C PHE A 37 12.88 7.88 -9.62
N GLU A 38 13.54 8.91 -9.09
CA GLU A 38 13.41 9.33 -7.68
C GLU A 38 11.95 9.69 -7.32
N GLY A 39 11.17 10.17 -8.29
CA GLY A 39 9.75 10.42 -8.12
C GLY A 39 8.90 9.19 -7.79
N LEU A 40 9.40 7.97 -7.98
CA LEU A 40 8.70 6.74 -7.55
C LEU A 40 8.83 6.48 -6.04
N ASP A 41 9.63 7.23 -5.31
CA ASP A 41 9.62 7.17 -3.85
C ASP A 41 8.55 8.12 -3.29
N TYR A 42 7.35 7.63 -3.17
CA TYR A 42 6.18 8.37 -2.70
C TYR A 42 6.34 8.94 -1.29
N ARG A 43 7.26 8.39 -0.48
CA ARG A 43 7.51 8.85 0.91
C ARG A 43 8.10 10.26 0.96
N TYR A 44 8.81 10.66 -0.11
CA TYR A 44 9.53 11.92 -0.17
C TYR A 44 9.16 12.78 -1.38
N SER A 45 8.38 12.24 -2.31
CA SER A 45 8.08 12.92 -3.56
C SER A 45 6.97 13.95 -3.39
N LYS A 46 7.34 15.23 -3.48
CA LYS A 46 6.40 16.34 -3.73
C LYS A 46 6.35 16.69 -5.23
N ASN A 47 6.93 15.86 -6.09
CA ASN A 47 7.08 16.17 -7.50
C ASN A 47 5.89 15.65 -8.30
N ASP A 48 5.13 16.55 -8.91
CA ASP A 48 4.13 16.29 -9.95
C ASP A 48 4.82 15.88 -11.28
N SER A 49 5.66 14.83 -11.23
CA SER A 49 6.26 14.31 -12.44
C SER A 49 5.25 13.45 -13.22
N GLU A 50 5.35 13.44 -14.55
CA GLU A 50 4.55 12.57 -15.40
C GLU A 50 4.61 11.09 -14.94
N LEU A 51 5.77 10.63 -14.49
CA LEU A 51 5.95 9.28 -13.98
C LEU A 51 5.18 9.05 -12.66
N MET A 52 5.13 10.06 -11.77
CA MET A 52 4.34 9.96 -10.52
C MET A 52 2.85 9.98 -10.79
N SER A 53 2.37 10.87 -11.65
CA SER A 53 0.95 10.90 -12.05
C SER A 53 0.54 9.54 -12.63
N PHE A 54 1.34 9.00 -13.53
CA PHE A 54 1.12 7.69 -14.13
C PHE A 54 1.13 6.54 -13.10
N PHE A 55 2.02 6.62 -12.11
CA PHE A 55 2.05 5.66 -11.00
C PHE A 55 0.77 5.74 -10.15
N TYR A 56 0.31 6.93 -9.83
CA TYR A 56 -0.94 7.11 -9.06
C TYR A 56 -2.18 6.61 -9.83
N GLU A 57 -2.22 6.80 -11.15
CA GLU A 57 -3.26 6.22 -12.00
C GLU A 57 -3.25 4.68 -11.95
N TYR A 58 -2.06 4.07 -11.91
CA TYR A 58 -1.92 2.63 -11.75
C TYR A 58 -2.38 2.16 -10.37
N GLU A 59 -2.06 2.89 -9.30
CA GLU A 59 -2.58 2.61 -7.95
C GLU A 59 -4.10 2.79 -7.83
N LYS A 60 -4.72 3.57 -8.71
CA LYS A 60 -6.18 3.69 -8.82
C LYS A 60 -6.81 2.67 -9.78
N GLY A 61 -6.03 1.80 -10.41
CA GLY A 61 -6.53 0.84 -11.39
C GLY A 61 -7.04 1.47 -12.70
N LEU A 62 -6.71 2.75 -12.95
CA LEU A 62 -7.05 3.46 -14.19
C LEU A 62 -6.12 3.07 -15.34
N VAL A 63 -5.01 2.43 -15.03
CA VAL A 63 -4.01 1.92 -15.95
C VAL A 63 -3.88 0.41 -15.74
N SER A 64 -3.95 -0.37 -16.81
CA SER A 64 -3.75 -1.82 -16.76
C SER A 64 -2.28 -2.19 -16.53
N GLU A 65 -2.00 -3.45 -16.15
CA GLU A 65 -0.62 -3.96 -16.01
C GLU A 65 0.18 -3.82 -17.31
N SER A 66 -0.45 -4.05 -18.45
CA SER A 66 0.20 -3.94 -19.75
C SER A 66 0.58 -2.48 -20.05
N GLU A 67 -0.35 -1.55 -19.85
CA GLU A 67 -0.11 -0.12 -20.02
C GLU A 67 0.93 0.41 -19.04
N PHE A 68 0.91 -0.07 -17.78
CA PHE A 68 1.92 0.28 -16.78
C PHE A 68 3.33 -0.14 -17.22
N ARG A 69 3.50 -1.38 -17.67
CA ARG A 69 4.79 -1.87 -18.16
C ARG A 69 5.26 -1.08 -19.40
N GLU A 70 4.34 -0.79 -20.30
CA GLU A 70 4.67 0.01 -21.50
C GLU A 70 5.01 1.47 -21.15
N GLY A 71 4.29 2.06 -20.19
CA GLY A 71 4.62 3.37 -19.65
C GLY A 71 6.02 3.41 -19.02
N LEU A 72 6.40 2.40 -18.25
CA LEU A 72 7.76 2.29 -17.71
C LEU A 72 8.82 2.17 -18.82
N ARG A 73 8.54 1.44 -19.91
CA ARG A 73 9.44 1.38 -21.07
C ARG A 73 9.62 2.73 -21.74
N LYS A 74 8.51 3.44 -21.99
CA LYS A 74 8.52 4.75 -22.67
C LYS A 74 9.09 5.84 -21.76
N LEU A 75 8.46 6.06 -20.61
CA LEU A 75 8.84 7.13 -19.69
C LEU A 75 10.22 6.88 -19.07
N GLY A 76 10.51 5.63 -18.76
CA GLY A 76 11.78 5.20 -18.18
C GLY A 76 12.88 4.95 -19.20
N LYS A 77 12.61 4.90 -20.51
CA LYS A 77 13.54 4.44 -21.55
C LYS A 77 14.22 3.11 -21.20
N ILE A 78 13.41 2.13 -20.80
CA ILE A 78 13.84 0.80 -20.36
C ILE A 78 13.54 -0.21 -21.47
N ASN A 79 14.50 -1.05 -21.81
CA ASN A 79 14.29 -2.15 -22.74
C ASN A 79 14.30 -3.49 -22.00
N LEU A 80 13.19 -3.79 -21.34
CA LEU A 80 12.98 -5.04 -20.59
C LEU A 80 11.64 -5.69 -20.96
N ASN A 81 11.57 -7.02 -20.90
CA ASN A 81 10.31 -7.74 -21.00
C ASN A 81 9.48 -7.62 -19.70
N ASP A 82 8.20 -8.00 -19.77
CA ASP A 82 7.24 -7.85 -18.67
C ASP A 82 7.70 -8.53 -17.38
N SER A 83 8.15 -9.78 -17.47
CA SER A 83 8.61 -10.52 -16.30
C SER A 83 9.79 -9.86 -15.58
N LYS A 84 10.71 -9.24 -16.32
CA LYS A 84 11.84 -8.51 -15.73
C LYS A 84 11.39 -7.19 -15.10
N ILE A 85 10.42 -6.51 -15.72
CA ILE A 85 9.82 -5.29 -15.13
C ILE A 85 9.12 -5.64 -13.82
N ASP A 86 8.26 -6.66 -13.81
CA ASP A 86 7.55 -7.09 -12.59
C ASP A 86 8.51 -7.52 -11.49
N LYS A 87 9.58 -8.24 -11.84
CA LYS A 87 10.60 -8.63 -10.87
C LYS A 87 11.28 -7.42 -10.24
N ILE A 88 11.64 -6.41 -11.02
CA ILE A 88 12.25 -5.18 -10.51
C ILE A 88 11.23 -4.39 -9.69
N TRP A 89 9.98 -4.28 -10.18
CA TRP A 89 8.91 -3.57 -9.48
C TRP A 89 8.67 -4.14 -8.08
N ASN A 90 8.65 -5.45 -7.97
CA ASN A 90 8.46 -6.15 -6.70
C ASN A 90 9.66 -6.09 -5.72
N LEU A 91 10.84 -5.57 -6.13
CA LEU A 91 11.97 -5.36 -5.21
C LEU A 91 11.68 -4.32 -4.11
N GLY A 92 10.68 -3.47 -4.35
CA GLY A 92 10.20 -2.53 -3.33
C GLY A 92 9.52 -3.22 -2.14
N ILE A 93 9.03 -4.45 -2.30
CA ILE A 93 8.46 -5.28 -1.23
C ILE A 93 9.59 -6.13 -0.65
N VAL A 94 9.97 -5.85 0.60
CA VAL A 94 11.13 -6.50 1.24
C VAL A 94 10.72 -7.81 1.90
N LYS A 95 9.75 -7.76 2.82
CA LYS A 95 9.23 -8.93 3.54
C LYS A 95 7.91 -8.62 4.24
N ILE A 96 7.21 -9.67 4.63
CA ILE A 96 6.09 -9.59 5.59
C ILE A 96 6.66 -9.56 7.00
N ASN A 97 6.17 -8.65 7.85
CA ASN A 97 6.45 -8.67 9.27
C ASN A 97 5.58 -9.71 9.95
N GLU A 98 6.10 -10.93 10.08
CA GLU A 98 5.34 -12.08 10.59
C GLU A 98 4.93 -11.89 12.06
N GLU A 99 5.80 -11.31 12.89
CA GLU A 99 5.52 -11.08 14.31
C GLU A 99 4.34 -10.13 14.48
N LEU A 100 4.38 -8.99 13.78
CA LEU A 100 3.28 -8.03 13.79
C LEU A 100 2.01 -8.61 13.19
N LEU A 101 2.10 -9.33 12.07
CA LEU A 101 0.93 -9.94 11.43
C LEU A 101 0.25 -10.95 12.37
N ASN A 102 1.02 -11.79 13.07
CA ASN A 102 0.49 -12.73 14.06
C ASN A 102 -0.18 -12.00 15.22
N TYR A 103 0.43 -10.92 15.70
CA TYR A 103 -0.19 -10.09 16.75
C TYR A 103 -1.52 -9.48 16.25
N ILE A 104 -1.54 -8.85 15.09
CA ILE A 104 -2.77 -8.26 14.52
C ILE A 104 -3.86 -9.32 14.35
N VAL A 105 -3.51 -10.51 13.86
CA VAL A 105 -4.46 -11.62 13.70
C VAL A 105 -5.05 -12.05 15.04
N SER A 106 -4.27 -12.05 16.12
CA SER A 106 -4.77 -12.39 17.46
C SER A 106 -5.83 -11.41 17.99
N LEU A 107 -5.84 -10.18 17.49
CA LEU A 107 -6.83 -9.15 17.87
C LEU A 107 -8.23 -9.38 17.25
N ASN A 108 -8.37 -10.32 16.30
CA ASN A 108 -9.66 -10.66 15.68
C ASN A 108 -10.72 -11.16 16.69
N GLU A 109 -10.30 -11.63 17.87
CA GLU A 109 -11.23 -12.03 18.93
C GLU A 109 -11.96 -10.85 19.57
N ARG A 110 -11.40 -9.64 19.45
CA ARG A 110 -11.88 -8.43 20.13
C ARG A 110 -12.34 -7.32 19.18
N TYR A 111 -11.77 -7.26 17.97
CA TYR A 111 -11.98 -6.21 16.99
C TYR A 111 -12.24 -6.81 15.61
N SER A 112 -12.97 -6.09 14.79
CA SER A 112 -12.97 -6.35 13.35
C SER A 112 -11.67 -5.81 12.75
N ILE A 113 -10.85 -6.68 12.15
CA ILE A 113 -9.57 -6.29 11.56
C ILE A 113 -9.74 -6.10 10.07
N MET A 114 -9.35 -4.93 9.58
CA MET A 114 -9.47 -4.55 8.17
C MET A 114 -8.16 -3.96 7.64
N ILE A 115 -7.99 -4.04 6.34
CA ILE A 115 -6.83 -3.47 5.63
C ILE A 115 -7.28 -2.37 4.67
N LEU A 116 -6.49 -1.29 4.57
CA LEU A 116 -6.65 -0.24 3.57
C LEU A 116 -5.29 0.12 2.97
N SER A 117 -5.01 -0.32 1.75
CA SER A 117 -3.70 -0.19 1.12
C SER A 117 -3.74 0.52 -0.22
N ASN A 118 -2.86 1.52 -0.40
CA ASN A 118 -2.49 1.99 -1.73
C ASN A 118 -1.55 0.96 -2.35
N THR A 119 -2.02 0.30 -3.39
CA THR A 119 -1.26 -0.77 -4.04
C THR A 119 -1.73 -0.97 -5.49
N ASN A 120 -1.17 -1.97 -6.14
CA ASN A 120 -1.46 -2.31 -7.53
C ASN A 120 -1.49 -3.84 -7.73
N SER A 121 -2.01 -4.28 -8.85
CA SER A 121 -2.23 -5.71 -9.13
C SER A 121 -0.93 -6.52 -9.20
N ILE A 122 0.20 -5.95 -9.67
CA ILE A 122 1.50 -6.65 -9.73
C ILE A 122 2.02 -6.89 -8.29
N HIS A 123 2.02 -5.87 -7.44
CA HIS A 123 2.41 -5.99 -6.04
C HIS A 123 1.51 -6.95 -5.28
N ARG A 124 0.18 -6.86 -5.50
CA ARG A 124 -0.77 -7.76 -4.85
C ARG A 124 -0.49 -9.22 -5.15
N LYS A 125 -0.32 -9.59 -6.41
CA LYS A 125 0.03 -10.97 -6.78
C LYS A 125 1.29 -11.47 -6.08
N TYR A 126 2.27 -10.58 -5.90
CA TYR A 126 3.52 -10.91 -5.26
C TYR A 126 3.37 -11.10 -3.75
N PHE A 127 2.80 -10.13 -3.04
CA PHE A 127 2.66 -10.27 -1.59
C PHE A 127 1.60 -11.32 -1.20
N ASP A 128 0.54 -11.54 -1.99
CA ASP A 128 -0.39 -12.65 -1.78
C ASP A 128 0.34 -14.01 -1.85
N THR A 129 1.32 -14.14 -2.76
CA THR A 129 2.17 -15.35 -2.81
C THR A 129 3.00 -15.50 -1.54
N LEU A 130 3.64 -14.40 -1.05
CA LEU A 130 4.41 -14.43 0.19
C LEU A 130 3.56 -14.84 1.39
N VAL A 131 2.39 -14.21 1.55
CA VAL A 131 1.48 -14.51 2.66
C VAL A 131 0.92 -15.93 2.57
N THR A 132 0.56 -16.36 1.37
CA THR A 132 0.04 -17.74 1.17
C THR A 132 1.10 -18.78 1.50
N ASN A 133 2.37 -18.54 1.17
CA ASN A 133 3.46 -19.44 1.53
C ASN A 133 3.68 -19.54 3.05
N LEU A 134 3.43 -18.45 3.80
CA LEU A 134 3.59 -18.41 5.26
C LEU A 134 2.38 -18.99 6.00
N TYR A 135 1.17 -18.69 5.53
CA TYR A 135 -0.08 -18.94 6.28
C TYR A 135 -1.05 -19.89 5.59
N GLY A 136 -0.79 -20.33 4.36
CA GLY A 136 -1.74 -21.11 3.56
C GLY A 136 -2.99 -20.32 3.13
N LYS A 137 -3.03 -19.01 3.36
CA LYS A 137 -4.13 -18.10 3.11
C LYS A 137 -3.60 -16.75 2.63
N ASN A 138 -4.33 -16.05 1.77
CA ASN A 138 -4.06 -14.66 1.42
C ASN A 138 -4.72 -13.67 2.40
N PHE A 139 -4.43 -12.38 2.27
CA PHE A 139 -4.98 -11.36 3.17
C PHE A 139 -6.51 -11.33 3.20
N ASN A 140 -7.20 -11.53 2.08
CA ASN A 140 -8.67 -11.56 2.03
C ASN A 140 -9.28 -12.74 2.82
N GLN A 141 -8.50 -13.78 3.09
CA GLN A 141 -8.90 -14.93 3.89
C GLN A 141 -8.49 -14.81 5.38
N ILE A 142 -7.54 -13.91 5.67
CA ILE A 142 -7.03 -13.65 7.02
C ILE A 142 -7.86 -12.57 7.71
N PHE A 143 -8.21 -11.49 7.00
CA PHE A 143 -8.85 -10.31 7.55
C PHE A 143 -10.34 -10.24 7.22
N ASN A 144 -11.10 -9.51 8.04
CA ASN A 144 -12.55 -9.36 7.85
C ASN A 144 -12.89 -8.62 6.54
N ARG A 145 -12.08 -7.60 6.16
CA ARG A 145 -12.17 -6.89 4.89
C ARG A 145 -10.79 -6.39 4.48
N VAL A 146 -10.55 -6.36 3.18
CA VAL A 146 -9.34 -5.79 2.59
C VAL A 146 -9.73 -4.87 1.45
N TYR A 147 -9.27 -3.61 1.54
CA TYR A 147 -9.52 -2.57 0.57
C TYR A 147 -8.20 -2.24 -0.16
N TYR A 148 -8.19 -2.52 -1.45
CA TYR A 148 -7.06 -2.18 -2.32
C TYR A 148 -7.45 -1.01 -3.21
N SER A 149 -6.63 0.03 -3.23
CA SER A 149 -6.86 1.27 -3.99
C SER A 149 -7.20 1.02 -5.45
N TYR A 150 -6.45 0.14 -6.13
CA TYR A 150 -6.63 -0.15 -7.55
C TYR A 150 -7.95 -0.89 -7.87
N GLU A 151 -8.59 -1.56 -6.90
CA GLU A 151 -9.90 -2.17 -7.06
C GLU A 151 -11.04 -1.16 -6.85
N LEU A 152 -10.78 -0.13 -6.05
CA LEU A 152 -11.77 0.89 -5.68
C LEU A 152 -11.78 2.09 -6.63
N GLY A 153 -10.72 2.31 -7.42
CA GLY A 153 -10.54 3.55 -8.16
C GLY A 153 -10.21 4.76 -7.30
N LEU A 154 -9.86 4.53 -6.03
CA LEU A 154 -9.61 5.55 -5.00
C LEU A 154 -8.28 5.28 -4.32
N ARG A 155 -7.61 6.33 -3.80
CA ARG A 155 -6.36 6.15 -3.05
C ARG A 155 -6.25 7.11 -1.87
N LYS A 156 -5.50 6.72 -0.86
CA LYS A 156 -5.08 7.61 0.23
C LYS A 156 -4.10 8.66 -0.33
N PRO A 157 -4.13 9.91 0.14
CA PRO A 157 -4.96 10.49 1.20
C PRO A 157 -6.29 11.10 0.72
N GLU A 158 -6.83 10.71 -0.43
CA GLU A 158 -8.10 11.23 -0.91
C GLU A 158 -9.23 10.90 0.10
N LYS A 159 -10.06 11.90 0.43
CA LYS A 159 -11.13 11.78 1.42
C LYS A 159 -12.11 10.65 1.08
N GLU A 160 -12.37 10.48 -0.19
CA GLU A 160 -13.36 9.58 -0.75
C GLU A 160 -13.08 8.10 -0.40
N ILE A 161 -11.80 7.71 -0.26
CA ILE A 161 -11.47 6.32 0.09
C ILE A 161 -11.85 6.00 1.54
N TYR A 162 -11.71 6.96 2.46
CA TYR A 162 -12.09 6.78 3.86
C TYR A 162 -13.60 6.80 4.03
N GLU A 163 -14.31 7.69 3.32
CA GLU A 163 -15.78 7.71 3.27
C GLU A 163 -16.34 6.39 2.72
N PHE A 164 -15.69 5.83 1.68
CA PHE A 164 -16.04 4.52 1.14
C PHE A 164 -15.88 3.43 2.22
N VAL A 165 -14.74 3.39 2.92
CA VAL A 165 -14.49 2.40 3.99
C VAL A 165 -15.51 2.49 5.11
N VAL A 166 -15.86 3.69 5.58
CA VAL A 166 -16.92 3.89 6.59
C VAL A 166 -18.24 3.31 6.11
N LYS A 167 -18.65 3.68 4.90
CA LYS A 167 -19.93 3.24 4.31
C LYS A 167 -19.97 1.72 4.11
N ASP A 168 -18.93 1.14 3.53
CA ASP A 168 -18.89 -0.29 3.19
C ASP A 168 -18.70 -1.18 4.42
N SER A 169 -17.93 -0.74 5.41
CA SER A 169 -17.70 -1.49 6.64
C SER A 169 -18.97 -1.62 7.50
N GLY A 170 -19.87 -0.64 7.42
CA GLY A 170 -21.08 -0.54 8.24
C GLY A 170 -20.85 -0.05 9.67
N PHE A 171 -19.63 0.37 10.01
CA PHE A 171 -19.29 0.97 11.30
C PHE A 171 -19.34 2.49 11.24
N LEU A 172 -19.54 3.14 12.39
CA LEU A 172 -19.41 4.59 12.49
C LEU A 172 -17.94 5.00 12.37
N SER A 173 -17.66 6.14 11.77
CA SER A 173 -16.27 6.63 11.59
C SER A 173 -15.49 6.65 12.91
N ASN A 174 -16.10 7.11 14.01
CA ASN A 174 -15.47 7.19 15.32
C ASN A 174 -15.32 5.84 16.07
N GLU A 175 -15.78 4.74 15.47
CA GLU A 175 -15.54 3.36 15.92
C GLU A 175 -14.33 2.73 15.23
N ILE A 176 -13.73 3.41 14.23
CA ILE A 176 -12.60 2.93 13.44
C ILE A 176 -11.32 3.63 13.90
N LEU A 177 -10.30 2.86 14.21
CA LEU A 177 -8.93 3.33 14.46
C LEU A 177 -8.05 2.89 13.29
N PHE A 178 -7.49 3.87 12.58
CA PHE A 178 -6.64 3.65 11.41
C PHE A 178 -5.16 3.81 11.77
N PHE A 179 -4.34 2.84 11.34
CA PHE A 179 -2.91 2.78 11.54
C PHE A 179 -2.19 2.94 10.20
N ASP A 180 -1.37 3.97 10.05
CA ASP A 180 -0.63 4.27 8.82
C ASP A 180 0.68 4.98 9.17
N ASP A 181 1.73 4.80 8.39
CA ASP A 181 3.04 5.43 8.61
C ASP A 181 3.14 6.83 7.95
N ILE A 182 2.17 7.20 7.11
CA ILE A 182 2.13 8.47 6.40
C ILE A 182 1.20 9.46 7.12
N LYS A 183 1.77 10.59 7.51
CA LYS A 183 1.06 11.63 8.28
C LYS A 183 -0.19 12.17 7.55
N GLU A 184 -0.06 12.41 6.25
CA GLU A 184 -1.14 12.94 5.41
C GLU A 184 -2.34 11.99 5.34
N ASN A 185 -2.09 10.66 5.39
CA ASN A 185 -3.14 9.65 5.45
C ASN A 185 -3.90 9.71 6.77
N ILE A 186 -3.16 9.90 7.89
CA ILE A 186 -3.75 10.05 9.23
C ILE A 186 -4.59 11.33 9.30
N GLU A 187 -4.06 12.47 8.87
CA GLU A 187 -4.81 13.74 8.86
C GLU A 187 -6.10 13.63 8.02
N SER A 188 -6.03 12.94 6.88
CA SER A 188 -7.21 12.77 6.02
C SER A 188 -8.25 11.82 6.61
N CYS A 189 -7.87 10.74 7.27
CA CYS A 189 -8.82 9.85 7.95
C CYS A 189 -9.51 10.55 9.12
N GLU A 190 -8.81 11.42 9.87
CA GLU A 190 -9.37 12.20 10.96
C GLU A 190 -10.38 13.23 10.45
N ASN A 191 -10.18 13.81 9.27
CA ASN A 191 -11.14 14.73 8.62
C ASN A 191 -12.49 14.07 8.29
N VAL A 192 -12.57 12.74 8.19
CA VAL A 192 -13.84 12.00 8.04
C VAL A 192 -14.37 11.45 9.37
N GLY A 193 -13.73 11.79 10.48
CA GLY A 193 -14.16 11.43 11.84
C GLY A 193 -13.68 10.07 12.33
N MET A 194 -12.77 9.40 11.62
CA MET A 194 -12.03 8.24 12.13
C MET A 194 -11.05 8.70 13.21
N LYS A 195 -10.50 7.75 13.99
CA LYS A 195 -9.31 7.99 14.80
C LYS A 195 -8.08 7.55 14.01
N GLY A 196 -7.04 8.36 14.02
CA GLY A 196 -5.77 8.09 13.37
C GLY A 196 -4.68 7.73 14.37
N TYR A 197 -3.83 6.76 14.05
CA TYR A 197 -2.60 6.45 14.76
C TYR A 197 -1.44 6.39 13.77
N LYS A 198 -0.52 7.36 13.88
CA LYS A 198 0.68 7.34 13.05
C LYS A 198 1.68 6.32 13.58
N VAL A 199 1.95 5.31 12.77
CA VAL A 199 2.95 4.29 13.08
C VAL A 199 4.35 4.85 12.86
N ASN A 200 5.13 5.02 13.94
CA ASN A 200 6.53 5.43 13.86
C ASN A 200 7.47 4.25 14.08
N ASN A 201 7.04 3.30 14.91
CA ASN A 201 7.74 2.06 15.17
C ASN A 201 6.69 0.95 15.40
N ILE A 202 6.89 -0.18 14.77
CA ILE A 202 6.02 -1.35 14.85
C ILE A 202 5.89 -1.87 16.29
N LEU A 203 6.97 -1.79 17.08
CA LEU A 203 6.98 -2.24 18.48
C LEU A 203 6.07 -1.39 19.38
N ASP A 204 5.86 -0.12 19.04
CA ASP A 204 4.98 0.77 19.80
C ASP A 204 3.50 0.35 19.67
N MET A 205 3.12 -0.28 18.56
CA MET A 205 1.78 -0.80 18.34
C MET A 205 1.49 -2.05 19.19
N MET A 206 2.50 -2.85 19.51
CA MET A 206 2.36 -4.07 20.31
C MET A 206 2.33 -3.77 21.82
N ALA A 207 2.70 -2.55 22.21
CA ALA A 207 2.77 -2.10 23.61
C ALA A 207 1.51 -1.36 24.09
N THR A 208 0.56 -1.06 23.18
CA THR A 208 -0.71 -0.37 23.44
C THR A 208 -1.89 -1.33 23.44
#